data_9a07a2dd0480e895837159486ec6e573
#
_entry.id   9a07a2dd0480e895837159486ec6e573
#
_cell.length_a   1.000
_cell.length_b   1.000
_cell.length_c   1.000
_cell.angle_alpha   90.00
_cell.angle_beta   90.00
_cell.angle_gamma   90.00
#
_symmetry.space_group_name_H-M   'P 1'
#
loop_
_entity.id
_entity.type
_entity.pdbx_description
1 polymer ?
#
loop_
_entity_poly.entity_id
_entity_poly.type
_entity_poly.pdbx_seq_one_letter_code
_entity_poly.pdbx_strand_id
1 'polypeptide(L)'
;MKKTKNKDNSWYDISKRGDTMNCFFNALFMFINNPEVRDLNYRIALGLLENGHELDYLTINELAERCFVSTSSLNRFFRIYGYKKYMIFKALFSSHLRIRYVQIQNRMNDKDYEMLHKVFSSILKSEDYERLIDMSWVKEVCEMIHNSKRIILIGSDEMASFFSRMQTDFYVMGKLVIKDSIYKTNFFTPEKDDCVILLSMEGRIVDLNSWLLDKMKENNPKMITIGHYDYLQDAYGLTIPQGLDEVFENMILDYYIQKITYYYAEKYL
;
A
#
# COMPACT_ATOMS: atom_id res chain seq x y z
N MET A 1 38.26 -42.10 11.22
CA MET A 1 38.31 -40.71 10.78
C MET A 1 36.89 -40.32 10.26
N LYS A 2 36.11 -39.65 11.09
CA LYS A 2 34.80 -39.13 10.70
C LYS A 2 34.97 -37.67 10.29
N LYS A 3 34.75 -37.35 9.01
CA LYS A 3 34.72 -35.99 8.51
C LYS A 3 33.42 -35.34 9.00
N THR A 4 33.52 -34.42 9.93
CA THR A 4 32.45 -33.49 10.28
C THR A 4 32.17 -32.59 9.09
N LYS A 5 30.96 -32.71 8.49
CA LYS A 5 30.45 -31.77 7.52
C LYS A 5 30.20 -30.44 8.23
N ASN A 6 31.00 -29.45 7.89
CA ASN A 6 30.68 -28.05 8.12
C ASN A 6 29.31 -27.76 7.45
N LYS A 7 28.29 -27.51 8.25
CA LYS A 7 27.07 -26.91 7.74
C LYS A 7 27.38 -25.46 7.42
N ASP A 8 27.50 -25.16 6.15
CA ASP A 8 27.59 -23.81 5.64
C ASP A 8 26.45 -22.97 6.22
N ASN A 9 26.83 -22.01 7.06
CA ASN A 9 25.94 -20.96 7.58
C ASN A 9 25.65 -19.91 6.49
N SER A 10 25.30 -20.34 5.29
CA SER A 10 24.97 -19.44 4.14
C SER A 10 23.68 -18.65 4.31
N TRP A 11 22.96 -18.87 5.42
CA TRP A 11 21.73 -18.15 5.76
C TRP A 11 21.96 -16.74 6.32
N TYR A 12 23.20 -16.25 6.39
CA TYR A 12 23.56 -14.99 7.03
C TYR A 12 24.18 -13.94 6.10
N ASP A 13 24.02 -14.07 4.80
CA ASP A 13 24.45 -13.04 3.87
C ASP A 13 23.46 -11.87 3.89
N ILE A 14 23.92 -10.73 4.39
CA ILE A 14 23.12 -9.49 4.52
C ILE A 14 22.61 -8.98 3.16
N SER A 15 23.32 -9.25 2.06
CA SER A 15 22.91 -8.86 0.70
C SER A 15 21.63 -9.56 0.24
N LYS A 16 21.33 -10.75 0.77
CA LYS A 16 20.11 -11.53 0.48
C LYS A 16 18.94 -11.22 1.43
N ARG A 17 19.14 -10.40 2.45
CA ARG A 17 18.13 -10.10 3.48
C ARG A 17 17.08 -9.07 3.06
N GLY A 18 17.33 -8.30 2.00
CA GLY A 18 16.33 -7.39 1.44
C GLY A 18 15.02 -8.11 1.07
N ASP A 19 15.13 -9.32 0.52
CA ASP A 19 13.97 -10.12 0.10
C ASP A 19 13.16 -10.66 1.28
N THR A 20 13.82 -10.99 2.40
CA THR A 20 13.12 -11.51 3.59
C THR A 20 12.29 -10.45 4.31
N MET A 21 12.71 -9.17 4.28
CA MET A 21 11.95 -8.08 4.89
C MET A 21 10.75 -7.64 4.04
N ASN A 22 10.83 -7.72 2.71
CA ASN A 22 9.65 -7.55 1.86
C ASN A 22 8.57 -8.57 2.22
N CYS A 23 8.97 -9.83 2.47
CA CYS A 23 8.04 -10.85 2.96
C CYS A 23 7.44 -10.50 4.32
N PHE A 24 8.21 -9.86 5.21
CA PHE A 24 7.72 -9.48 6.53
C PHE A 24 6.70 -8.32 6.47
N PHE A 25 6.94 -7.27 5.67
CA PHE A 25 5.95 -6.22 5.45
C PHE A 25 4.65 -6.79 4.87
N ASN A 26 4.77 -7.66 3.87
CA ASN A 26 3.61 -8.33 3.31
C ASN A 26 2.86 -9.15 4.37
N ALA A 27 3.58 -9.83 5.28
CA ALA A 27 2.94 -10.56 6.38
C ALA A 27 2.19 -9.62 7.34
N LEU A 28 2.77 -8.45 7.70
CA LEU A 28 2.06 -7.45 8.51
C LEU A 28 0.82 -6.92 7.79
N PHE A 29 0.94 -6.62 6.50
CA PHE A 29 -0.20 -6.16 5.70
C PHE A 29 -1.29 -7.22 5.56
N MET A 30 -0.95 -8.51 5.46
CA MET A 30 -1.95 -9.58 5.45
C MET A 30 -2.82 -9.58 6.71
N PHE A 31 -2.25 -9.29 7.89
CA PHE A 31 -3.04 -9.19 9.11
C PHE A 31 -3.98 -7.98 9.09
N ILE A 32 -3.48 -6.79 8.75
CA ILE A 32 -4.30 -5.57 8.80
C ILE A 32 -5.32 -5.48 7.68
N ASN A 33 -5.05 -6.13 6.54
CA ASN A 33 -5.97 -6.21 5.41
C ASN A 33 -7.07 -7.28 5.62
N ASN A 34 -7.06 -7.98 6.75
CA ASN A 34 -8.12 -8.93 7.11
C ASN A 34 -8.85 -8.49 8.39
N PRO A 35 -9.82 -7.56 8.29
CA PRO A 35 -10.52 -7.01 9.45
C PRO A 35 -11.45 -8.00 10.16
N GLU A 36 -11.71 -9.18 9.56
CA GLU A 36 -12.53 -10.22 10.17
C GLU A 36 -11.83 -10.90 11.34
N VAL A 37 -10.50 -10.93 11.34
CA VAL A 37 -9.69 -11.56 12.37
C VAL A 37 -8.90 -10.51 13.14
N ARG A 38 -9.56 -9.83 14.08
CA ARG A 38 -8.92 -8.82 14.97
C ARG A 38 -8.32 -9.48 16.21
N ASP A 39 -7.50 -10.50 15.99
CA ASP A 39 -6.82 -11.24 17.05
C ASP A 39 -5.57 -10.51 17.58
N LEU A 40 -4.79 -11.21 18.42
CA LEU A 40 -3.54 -10.71 18.96
C LEU A 40 -2.52 -10.36 17.86
N ASN A 41 -2.45 -11.15 16.77
CA ASN A 41 -1.52 -10.91 15.67
C ASN A 41 -1.90 -9.67 14.87
N TYR A 42 -3.20 -9.45 14.64
CA TYR A 42 -3.71 -8.21 14.05
C TYR A 42 -3.27 -6.97 14.86
N ARG A 43 -3.46 -7.00 16.19
CA ARG A 43 -3.05 -5.88 17.05
C ARG A 43 -1.55 -5.63 17.02
N ILE A 44 -0.74 -6.68 17.03
CA ILE A 44 0.72 -6.58 16.93
C ILE A 44 1.10 -6.01 15.57
N ALA A 45 0.54 -6.52 14.48
CA ALA A 45 0.84 -6.06 13.13
C ALA A 45 0.48 -4.59 12.93
N LEU A 46 -0.73 -4.19 13.37
CA LEU A 46 -1.18 -2.79 13.31
C LEU A 46 -0.26 -1.88 14.14
N GLY A 47 0.02 -2.25 15.39
CA GLY A 47 0.89 -1.47 16.26
C GLY A 47 2.32 -1.35 15.72
N LEU A 48 2.86 -2.39 15.09
CA LEU A 48 4.16 -2.35 14.41
C LEU A 48 4.15 -1.40 13.22
N LEU A 49 3.07 -1.38 12.44
CA LEU A 49 2.95 -0.49 11.29
C LEU A 49 2.71 0.98 11.73
N GLU A 50 1.89 1.21 12.73
CA GLU A 50 1.65 2.55 13.27
C GLU A 50 2.89 3.18 13.92
N ASN A 51 3.76 2.37 14.52
CA ASN A 51 4.97 2.84 15.20
C ASN A 51 6.27 2.55 14.42
N GLY A 52 6.19 2.03 13.19
CA GLY A 52 7.33 1.52 12.46
C GLY A 52 8.42 2.55 12.17
N HIS A 53 8.04 3.80 11.90
CA HIS A 53 8.97 4.91 11.65
C HIS A 53 9.69 5.40 12.92
N GLU A 54 9.14 5.10 14.10
CA GLU A 54 9.72 5.45 15.39
C GLU A 54 10.46 4.28 16.07
N LEU A 55 10.47 3.09 15.46
CA LEU A 55 11.03 1.88 16.07
C LEU A 55 12.47 2.04 16.55
N ASP A 56 13.29 2.87 15.89
CA ASP A 56 14.67 3.13 16.29
C ASP A 56 14.78 3.75 17.69
N TYR A 57 13.75 4.40 18.16
CA TYR A 57 13.70 5.06 19.46
C TYR A 57 12.95 4.27 20.54
N LEU A 58 12.20 3.23 20.15
CA LEU A 58 11.37 2.46 21.07
C LEU A 58 12.10 1.28 21.68
N THR A 59 11.95 1.10 22.99
CA THR A 59 12.25 -0.16 23.67
C THR A 59 11.13 -1.19 23.40
N ILE A 60 11.39 -2.46 23.67
CA ILE A 60 10.37 -3.49 23.52
C ILE A 60 9.18 -3.29 24.49
N ASN A 61 9.41 -2.69 25.65
CA ASN A 61 8.36 -2.40 26.63
C ASN A 61 7.45 -1.29 26.10
N GLU A 62 8.00 -0.18 25.63
CA GLU A 62 7.24 0.93 25.04
C GLU A 62 6.46 0.47 23.80
N LEU A 63 7.07 -0.35 22.94
CA LEU A 63 6.37 -0.92 21.80
C LEU A 63 5.20 -1.83 22.24
N ALA A 64 5.40 -2.65 23.29
CA ALA A 64 4.35 -3.52 23.83
C ALA A 64 3.16 -2.69 24.37
N GLU A 65 3.43 -1.60 25.07
CA GLU A 65 2.43 -0.65 25.56
C GLU A 65 1.65 -0.02 24.39
N ARG A 66 2.35 0.48 23.37
CA ARG A 66 1.71 1.09 22.18
C ARG A 66 0.88 0.08 21.37
N CYS A 67 1.29 -1.18 21.33
CA CYS A 67 0.54 -2.26 20.68
C CYS A 67 -0.60 -2.83 21.57
N PHE A 68 -0.70 -2.39 22.84
CA PHE A 68 -1.64 -2.96 23.84
C PHE A 68 -1.47 -4.47 24.02
N VAL A 69 -0.22 -4.95 24.08
CA VAL A 69 0.11 -6.37 24.25
C VAL A 69 1.24 -6.56 25.25
N SER A 70 1.49 -7.80 25.67
CA SER A 70 2.66 -8.09 26.53
C SER A 70 3.96 -8.20 25.70
N THR A 71 5.10 -7.89 26.32
CA THR A 71 6.43 -8.12 25.73
C THR A 71 6.67 -9.57 25.34
N SER A 72 6.08 -10.52 26.09
CA SER A 72 6.10 -11.96 25.76
C SER A 72 5.38 -12.24 24.44
N SER A 73 4.26 -11.60 24.21
CA SER A 73 3.48 -11.72 22.95
C SER A 73 4.28 -11.19 21.77
N LEU A 74 4.91 -10.02 21.91
CA LEU A 74 5.81 -9.47 20.86
C LEU A 74 6.99 -10.40 20.58
N ASN A 75 7.67 -10.90 21.60
CA ASN A 75 8.79 -11.81 21.43
C ASN A 75 8.37 -13.12 20.74
N ARG A 76 7.18 -13.65 21.07
CA ARG A 76 6.62 -14.83 20.40
C ARG A 76 6.33 -14.52 18.93
N PHE A 77 5.72 -13.38 18.63
CA PHE A 77 5.43 -12.92 17.26
C PHE A 77 6.72 -12.81 16.44
N PHE A 78 7.75 -12.13 16.94
CA PHE A 78 9.03 -12.02 16.26
C PHE A 78 9.70 -13.37 15.98
N ARG A 79 9.61 -14.32 16.92
CA ARG A 79 10.19 -15.67 16.74
C ARG A 79 9.51 -16.48 15.64
N ILE A 80 8.20 -16.31 15.44
CA ILE A 80 7.45 -16.96 14.34
C ILE A 80 8.05 -16.54 12.99
N TYR A 81 8.48 -15.28 12.87
CA TYR A 81 9.13 -14.75 11.66
C TYR A 81 10.67 -14.85 11.67
N GLY A 82 11.24 -15.67 12.57
CA GLY A 82 12.67 -15.96 12.59
C GLY A 82 13.54 -14.96 13.34
N TYR A 83 12.96 -13.93 13.97
CA TYR A 83 13.71 -12.94 14.73
C TYR A 83 13.90 -13.38 16.19
N LYS A 84 15.14 -13.73 16.55
CA LYS A 84 15.46 -14.22 17.91
C LYS A 84 15.45 -13.12 18.97
N LYS A 85 15.73 -11.87 18.60
CA LYS A 85 15.83 -10.71 19.49
C LYS A 85 15.19 -9.49 18.86
N TYR A 86 14.49 -8.70 19.68
CA TYR A 86 13.88 -7.44 19.25
C TYR A 86 14.88 -6.49 18.57
N MET A 87 16.09 -6.34 19.10
CA MET A 87 17.11 -5.46 18.52
C MET A 87 17.49 -5.83 17.08
N ILE A 88 17.51 -7.14 16.75
CA ILE A 88 17.79 -7.61 15.39
C ILE A 88 16.62 -7.26 14.48
N PHE A 89 15.39 -7.51 14.92
CA PHE A 89 14.18 -7.13 14.21
C PHE A 89 14.15 -5.64 13.91
N LYS A 90 14.30 -4.80 14.93
CA LYS A 90 14.31 -3.34 14.87
C LYS A 90 15.34 -2.82 13.84
N ALA A 91 16.59 -3.26 13.93
CA ALA A 91 17.65 -2.84 13.00
C ALA A 91 17.35 -3.22 11.54
N LEU A 92 16.80 -4.42 11.31
CA LEU A 92 16.43 -4.87 9.96
C LEU A 92 15.20 -4.10 9.42
N PHE A 93 14.21 -3.84 10.26
CA PHE A 93 13.02 -3.09 9.89
C PHE A 93 13.39 -1.68 9.42
N SER A 94 14.16 -0.94 10.24
CA SER A 94 14.59 0.42 9.91
C SER A 94 15.52 0.46 8.68
N SER A 95 16.42 -0.54 8.55
CA SER A 95 17.26 -0.66 7.35
C SER A 95 16.43 -0.86 6.10
N HIS A 96 15.39 -1.68 6.18
CA HIS A 96 14.52 -1.96 5.03
C HIS A 96 13.72 -0.73 4.60
N LEU A 97 13.18 0.03 5.55
CA LEU A 97 12.52 1.31 5.25
C LEU A 97 13.45 2.23 4.46
N ARG A 98 14.71 2.37 4.92
CA ARG A 98 15.72 3.21 4.22
C ARG A 98 16.06 2.71 2.82
N ILE A 99 16.28 1.40 2.66
CA ILE A 99 16.58 0.80 1.35
C ILE A 99 15.41 1.03 0.39
N ARG A 100 14.18 0.79 0.85
CA ARG A 100 12.99 0.96 0.02
C ARG A 100 12.78 2.42 -0.38
N TYR A 101 13.01 3.34 0.54
CA TYR A 101 12.98 4.76 0.27
C TYR A 101 13.94 5.17 -0.87
N VAL A 102 15.20 4.73 -0.80
CA VAL A 102 16.20 4.96 -1.87
C VAL A 102 15.77 4.33 -3.20
N GLN A 103 15.16 3.14 -3.16
CA GLN A 103 14.63 2.51 -4.36
C GLN A 103 13.49 3.30 -5.00
N ILE A 104 12.61 3.90 -4.21
CA ILE A 104 11.53 4.77 -4.71
C ILE A 104 12.14 6.00 -5.37
N GLN A 105 13.07 6.68 -4.71
CA GLN A 105 13.74 7.87 -5.25
C GLN A 105 14.50 7.58 -6.56
N ASN A 106 15.20 6.45 -6.65
CA ASN A 106 15.95 6.09 -7.87
C ASN A 106 15.04 5.80 -9.07
N ARG A 107 13.81 5.34 -8.84
CA ARG A 107 12.83 5.10 -9.92
C ARG A 107 12.30 6.40 -10.53
N MET A 108 12.34 7.52 -9.79
CA MET A 108 11.85 8.81 -10.28
C MET A 108 12.69 9.35 -11.45
N ASN A 109 13.92 8.87 -11.61
CA ASN A 109 14.83 9.27 -12.67
C ASN A 109 14.73 8.41 -13.95
N ASP A 110 13.84 7.42 -14.01
CA ASP A 110 13.71 6.52 -15.15
C ASP A 110 13.00 7.19 -16.33
N LYS A 111 13.73 7.29 -17.45
CA LYS A 111 13.23 7.80 -18.74
C LYS A 111 12.21 6.86 -19.41
N ASP A 112 11.89 5.72 -18.80
CA ASP A 112 10.99 4.70 -19.35
C ASP A 112 9.55 5.20 -19.58
N TYR A 113 9.16 6.30 -18.93
CA TYR A 113 7.89 6.97 -19.20
C TYR A 113 7.73 7.45 -20.65
N GLU A 114 8.82 7.81 -21.34
CA GLU A 114 8.73 8.20 -22.75
C GLU A 114 8.24 7.06 -23.65
N MET A 115 8.61 5.82 -23.31
CA MET A 115 8.16 4.64 -24.04
C MET A 115 6.69 4.33 -23.80
N LEU A 116 6.23 4.44 -22.53
CA LEU A 116 4.81 4.31 -22.19
C LEU A 116 3.95 5.37 -22.88
N HIS A 117 4.42 6.62 -22.94
CA HIS A 117 3.72 7.69 -23.63
C HIS A 117 3.57 7.42 -25.13
N LYS A 118 4.57 6.81 -25.80
CA LYS A 118 4.45 6.41 -27.20
C LYS A 118 3.38 5.32 -27.39
N VAL A 119 3.31 4.35 -26.47
CA VAL A 119 2.27 3.33 -26.50
C VAL A 119 0.89 3.98 -26.30
N PHE A 120 0.73 4.78 -25.27
CA PHE A 120 -0.54 5.42 -24.98
C PHE A 120 -1.02 6.35 -26.11
N SER A 121 -0.13 7.14 -26.71
CA SER A 121 -0.48 8.00 -27.85
C SER A 121 -0.88 7.21 -29.10
N SER A 122 -0.51 5.93 -29.21
CA SER A 122 -0.87 5.06 -30.33
C SER A 122 -2.22 4.34 -30.16
N ILE A 123 -2.67 4.17 -28.92
CA ILE A 123 -3.88 3.39 -28.61
C ILE A 123 -5.06 4.25 -28.12
N LEU A 124 -4.77 5.43 -27.55
CA LEU A 124 -5.79 6.33 -27.01
C LEU A 124 -6.23 7.37 -28.05
N LYS A 125 -7.47 7.83 -27.94
CA LYS A 125 -7.91 9.05 -28.60
C LYS A 125 -7.13 10.24 -28.05
N SER A 126 -6.98 11.30 -28.85
CA SER A 126 -6.20 12.49 -28.47
C SER A 126 -6.65 13.07 -27.12
N GLU A 127 -7.96 13.20 -26.91
CA GLU A 127 -8.54 13.74 -25.67
C GLU A 127 -8.20 12.91 -24.44
N ASP A 128 -8.27 11.57 -24.56
CA ASP A 128 -7.95 10.64 -23.47
C ASP A 128 -6.45 10.65 -23.16
N TYR A 129 -5.62 10.73 -24.20
CA TYR A 129 -4.17 10.83 -24.04
C TYR A 129 -3.78 12.15 -23.36
N GLU A 130 -4.30 13.29 -23.83
CA GLU A 130 -4.04 14.60 -23.23
C GLU A 130 -4.42 14.63 -21.73
N ARG A 131 -5.58 14.07 -21.39
CA ARG A 131 -6.03 13.95 -19.99
C ARG A 131 -5.12 13.05 -19.17
N LEU A 132 -4.64 11.93 -19.72
CA LEU A 132 -3.77 11.00 -19.03
C LEU A 132 -2.41 11.62 -18.68
N ILE A 133 -1.84 12.43 -19.58
CA ILE A 133 -0.53 13.06 -19.39
C ILE A 133 -0.59 14.41 -18.63
N ASP A 134 -1.78 14.98 -18.47
CA ASP A 134 -1.95 16.20 -17.67
C ASP A 134 -1.62 15.92 -16.20
N MET A 135 -0.68 16.70 -15.65
CA MET A 135 -0.22 16.52 -14.27
C MET A 135 -1.15 17.16 -13.23
N SER A 136 -2.26 17.77 -13.62
CA SER A 136 -3.21 18.39 -12.68
C SER A 136 -3.84 17.33 -11.76
N TRP A 137 -4.32 16.23 -12.33
CA TRP A 137 -4.96 15.16 -11.59
C TRP A 137 -4.03 14.53 -10.53
N VAL A 138 -2.76 14.32 -10.86
CA VAL A 138 -1.82 13.70 -9.91
C VAL A 138 -1.50 14.64 -8.75
N LYS A 139 -1.44 15.95 -9.01
CA LYS A 139 -1.24 16.95 -7.97
C LYS A 139 -2.39 16.95 -6.96
N GLU A 140 -3.63 16.97 -7.46
CA GLU A 140 -4.82 16.96 -6.61
C GLU A 140 -4.94 15.68 -5.80
N VAL A 141 -4.76 14.52 -6.43
CA VAL A 141 -4.77 13.21 -5.73
C VAL A 141 -3.68 13.15 -4.65
N CYS A 142 -2.46 13.57 -4.96
CA CYS A 142 -1.37 13.56 -3.99
C CYS A 142 -1.60 14.54 -2.84
N GLU A 143 -2.24 15.69 -3.09
CA GLU A 143 -2.64 16.62 -2.04
C GLU A 143 -3.73 16.05 -1.13
N MET A 144 -4.73 15.37 -1.71
CA MET A 144 -5.75 14.66 -0.94
C MET A 144 -5.12 13.59 -0.03
N ILE A 145 -4.20 12.80 -0.56
CA ILE A 145 -3.45 11.78 0.17
C ILE A 145 -2.58 12.42 1.27
N HIS A 146 -1.83 13.48 0.95
CA HIS A 146 -0.94 14.15 1.90
C HIS A 146 -1.69 14.67 3.12
N ASN A 147 -2.84 15.31 2.89
CA ASN A 147 -3.70 15.88 3.92
C ASN A 147 -4.58 14.84 4.63
N SER A 148 -4.35 13.55 4.41
CA SER A 148 -5.09 12.47 5.05
C SER A 148 -4.22 11.72 6.05
N LYS A 149 -4.85 11.18 7.10
CA LYS A 149 -4.19 10.37 8.13
C LYS A 149 -3.78 9.00 7.60
N ARG A 150 -4.68 8.35 6.85
CA ARG A 150 -4.52 7.01 6.29
C ARG A 150 -5.09 6.94 4.89
N ILE A 151 -4.67 5.93 4.15
CA ILE A 151 -5.22 5.58 2.84
C ILE A 151 -5.97 4.25 2.97
N ILE A 152 -7.21 4.21 2.54
CA ILE A 152 -8.02 2.99 2.47
C ILE A 152 -8.21 2.64 0.99
N LEU A 153 -7.65 1.51 0.58
CA LEU A 153 -7.73 1.02 -0.79
C LEU A 153 -8.82 -0.04 -0.88
N ILE A 154 -9.81 0.18 -1.72
CA ILE A 154 -10.99 -0.70 -1.84
C ILE A 154 -11.18 -1.12 -3.28
N GLY A 155 -11.41 -2.41 -3.50
CA GLY A 155 -11.68 -2.98 -4.80
C GLY A 155 -12.10 -4.44 -4.70
N SER A 156 -12.33 -5.11 -5.84
CA SER A 156 -12.39 -6.58 -5.88
C SER A 156 -11.02 -7.16 -5.50
N ASP A 157 -10.96 -8.43 -5.10
CA ASP A 157 -9.70 -9.07 -4.72
C ASP A 157 -8.68 -9.05 -5.86
N GLU A 158 -9.13 -9.18 -7.10
CA GLU A 158 -8.31 -9.09 -8.29
C GLU A 158 -7.73 -7.67 -8.45
N MET A 159 -8.57 -6.65 -8.41
CA MET A 159 -8.15 -5.25 -8.51
C MET A 159 -7.30 -4.82 -7.31
N ALA A 160 -7.55 -5.35 -6.12
CA ALA A 160 -6.75 -5.07 -4.94
C ALA A 160 -5.28 -5.52 -5.09
N SER A 161 -4.97 -6.42 -6.02
CA SER A 161 -3.59 -6.83 -6.31
C SER A 161 -2.73 -5.67 -6.82
N PHE A 162 -3.27 -4.78 -7.64
CA PHE A 162 -2.59 -3.57 -8.13
C PHE A 162 -2.15 -2.65 -6.99
N PHE A 163 -2.89 -2.60 -5.91
CA PHE A 163 -2.58 -1.77 -4.75
C PHE A 163 -1.49 -2.33 -3.83
N SER A 164 -1.02 -3.55 -4.02
CA SER A 164 -0.05 -4.16 -3.09
C SER A 164 1.28 -3.41 -3.04
N ARG A 165 1.73 -2.91 -4.20
CA ARG A 165 2.95 -2.09 -4.28
C ARG A 165 2.72 -0.70 -3.69
N MET A 166 1.60 -0.07 -4.03
CA MET A 166 1.21 1.23 -3.47
C MET A 166 1.17 1.16 -1.93
N GLN A 167 0.60 0.10 -1.36
CA GLN A 167 0.55 -0.10 0.09
C GLN A 167 1.94 -0.06 0.72
N THR A 168 2.92 -0.79 0.15
CA THR A 168 4.29 -0.81 0.67
C THR A 168 5.00 0.53 0.46
N ASP A 169 4.88 1.12 -0.72
CA ASP A 169 5.58 2.37 -1.06
C ASP A 169 5.06 3.54 -0.22
N PHE A 170 3.75 3.70 -0.09
CA PHE A 170 3.17 4.75 0.75
C PHE A 170 3.43 4.54 2.24
N TYR A 171 3.48 3.29 2.71
CA TYR A 171 3.90 3.01 4.07
C TYR A 171 5.33 3.50 4.35
N VAL A 172 6.27 3.22 3.44
CA VAL A 172 7.65 3.73 3.52
C VAL A 172 7.71 5.26 3.53
N MET A 173 6.78 5.90 2.83
CA MET A 173 6.62 7.36 2.79
C MET A 173 5.82 7.95 3.96
N GLY A 174 5.58 7.17 5.02
CA GLY A 174 4.95 7.62 6.26
C GLY A 174 3.42 7.60 6.26
N LYS A 175 2.77 6.96 5.28
CA LYS A 175 1.31 6.80 5.23
C LYS A 175 0.89 5.37 5.53
N LEU A 176 0.09 5.16 6.57
CA LEU A 176 -0.53 3.87 6.80
C LEU A 176 -1.57 3.60 5.71
N VAL A 177 -1.45 2.47 5.03
CA VAL A 177 -2.35 2.06 3.96
C VAL A 177 -3.01 0.74 4.33
N ILE A 178 -4.33 0.70 4.30
CA ILE A 178 -5.13 -0.50 4.54
C ILE A 178 -5.81 -0.87 3.22
N LYS A 179 -5.72 -2.15 2.83
CA LYS A 179 -6.50 -2.68 1.72
C LYS A 179 -7.71 -3.41 2.25
N ASP A 180 -8.84 -3.19 1.61
CA ASP A 180 -10.06 -3.89 1.91
C ASP A 180 -10.76 -4.36 0.63
N SER A 181 -11.66 -5.33 0.77
CA SER A 181 -12.39 -5.91 -0.35
C SER A 181 -13.87 -5.63 -0.23
N ILE A 182 -14.51 -5.33 -1.37
CA ILE A 182 -15.95 -5.11 -1.47
C ILE A 182 -16.78 -6.35 -1.08
N TYR A 183 -16.16 -7.51 -0.98
CA TYR A 183 -16.84 -8.78 -0.68
C TYR A 183 -16.81 -9.17 0.80
N LYS A 184 -16.14 -8.37 1.65
CA LYS A 184 -16.05 -8.66 3.07
C LYS A 184 -17.28 -8.20 3.84
N THR A 185 -17.68 -8.97 4.85
CA THR A 185 -18.81 -8.63 5.73
C THR A 185 -18.43 -7.63 6.83
N ASN A 186 -17.18 -7.68 7.29
CA ASN A 186 -16.60 -6.74 8.26
C ASN A 186 -15.67 -5.77 7.53
N PHE A 187 -16.23 -4.66 7.15
CA PHE A 187 -15.56 -3.62 6.42
C PHE A 187 -14.88 -2.63 7.37
N PHE A 188 -13.71 -2.12 6.95
CA PHE A 188 -13.04 -1.03 7.66
C PHE A 188 -13.81 0.26 7.42
N THR A 189 -14.42 0.84 8.45
CA THR A 189 -15.12 2.12 8.35
C THR A 189 -14.11 3.26 8.32
N PRO A 190 -14.03 4.03 7.22
CA PRO A 190 -13.13 5.16 7.13
C PRO A 190 -13.50 6.26 8.15
N GLU A 191 -12.51 6.97 8.64
CA GLU A 191 -12.67 8.17 9.45
C GLU A 191 -12.66 9.43 8.56
N LYS A 192 -13.09 10.56 9.10
CA LYS A 192 -13.14 11.85 8.36
C LYS A 192 -11.79 12.24 7.74
N ASP A 193 -10.69 11.92 8.43
CA ASP A 193 -9.34 12.29 8.01
C ASP A 193 -8.67 11.22 7.15
N ASP A 194 -9.41 10.18 6.72
CA ASP A 194 -8.91 9.17 5.80
C ASP A 194 -9.11 9.60 4.34
N CYS A 195 -8.32 9.02 3.45
CA CYS A 195 -8.51 9.07 2.01
C CYS A 195 -8.89 7.67 1.50
N VAL A 196 -10.06 7.54 0.92
CA VAL A 196 -10.53 6.28 0.31
C VAL A 196 -10.23 6.31 -1.17
N ILE A 197 -9.53 5.31 -1.68
CA ILE A 197 -9.34 5.08 -3.11
C ILE A 197 -10.15 3.83 -3.49
N LEU A 198 -11.19 4.05 -4.26
CA LEU A 198 -12.13 3.01 -4.68
C LEU A 198 -11.88 2.64 -6.14
N LEU A 199 -11.49 1.39 -6.39
CA LEU A 199 -11.26 0.86 -7.73
C LEU A 199 -12.40 -0.06 -8.14
N SER A 200 -13.20 0.39 -9.10
CA SER A 200 -14.31 -0.35 -9.67
C SER A 200 -14.49 0.03 -11.14
N MET A 201 -13.96 -0.78 -12.05
CA MET A 201 -13.93 -0.45 -13.48
C MET A 201 -15.32 -0.09 -14.01
N GLU A 202 -16.31 -0.91 -13.75
CA GLU A 202 -17.71 -0.75 -14.19
C GLU A 202 -18.60 0.01 -13.20
N GLY A 203 -18.04 0.53 -12.11
CA GLY A 203 -18.84 1.17 -11.06
C GLY A 203 -19.85 0.27 -10.34
N ARG A 204 -19.80 -1.04 -10.56
CA ARG A 204 -20.80 -2.01 -10.02
C ARG A 204 -20.92 -2.02 -8.50
N ILE A 205 -19.94 -1.49 -7.80
CA ILE A 205 -20.00 -1.36 -6.34
C ILE A 205 -21.16 -0.48 -5.90
N VAL A 206 -21.53 0.53 -6.70
CA VAL A 206 -22.65 1.43 -6.43
C VAL A 206 -23.97 0.68 -6.47
N ASP A 207 -24.11 -0.22 -7.44
CA ASP A 207 -25.35 -0.95 -7.66
C ASP A 207 -25.49 -2.17 -6.76
N LEU A 208 -24.38 -2.89 -6.52
CA LEU A 208 -24.39 -4.16 -5.80
C LEU A 208 -24.22 -4.03 -4.28
N ASN A 209 -23.58 -2.96 -3.81
CA ASN A 209 -23.20 -2.77 -2.42
C ASN A 209 -23.48 -1.34 -1.92
N SER A 210 -24.70 -0.83 -2.13
CA SER A 210 -25.08 0.52 -1.66
C SER A 210 -24.84 0.72 -0.17
N TRP A 211 -25.13 -0.29 0.66
CA TRP A 211 -24.85 -0.24 2.11
C TRP A 211 -23.36 -0.04 2.43
N LEU A 212 -22.46 -0.58 1.60
CA LEU A 212 -21.02 -0.42 1.76
C LEU A 212 -20.61 1.02 1.45
N LEU A 213 -21.19 1.61 0.40
CA LEU A 213 -20.98 3.02 0.06
C LEU A 213 -21.48 3.95 1.15
N ASP A 214 -22.67 3.68 1.70
CA ASP A 214 -23.21 4.47 2.81
C ASP A 214 -22.25 4.44 4.01
N LYS A 215 -21.73 3.26 4.34
CA LYS A 215 -20.77 3.07 5.41
C LYS A 215 -19.42 3.74 5.14
N MET A 216 -18.93 3.72 3.89
CA MET A 216 -17.73 4.44 3.49
C MET A 216 -17.90 5.96 3.61
N LYS A 217 -19.10 6.47 3.32
CA LYS A 217 -19.42 7.89 3.36
C LYS A 217 -19.83 8.39 4.76
N GLU A 218 -20.11 7.51 5.71
CA GLU A 218 -20.66 7.83 7.04
C GLU A 218 -19.88 8.96 7.73
N ASN A 219 -18.56 8.96 7.67
CA ASN A 219 -17.70 9.96 8.28
C ASN A 219 -17.17 11.01 7.29
N ASN A 220 -17.71 11.07 6.07
CA ASN A 220 -17.33 12.01 5.03
C ASN A 220 -15.80 12.07 4.77
N PRO A 221 -15.13 10.93 4.52
CA PRO A 221 -13.73 10.91 4.16
C PRO A 221 -13.50 11.52 2.78
N LYS A 222 -12.26 11.84 2.43
CA LYS A 222 -11.90 12.15 1.04
C LYS A 222 -12.01 10.91 0.18
N MET A 223 -12.64 11.01 -0.98
CA MET A 223 -12.86 9.88 -1.86
C MET A 223 -12.26 10.12 -3.25
N ILE A 224 -11.55 9.11 -3.75
CA ILE A 224 -11.01 9.03 -5.10
C ILE A 224 -11.59 7.77 -5.74
N THR A 225 -12.11 7.87 -6.93
CA THR A 225 -12.60 6.72 -7.70
C THR A 225 -11.70 6.46 -8.90
N ILE A 226 -11.53 5.20 -9.25
CA ILE A 226 -10.82 4.77 -10.46
C ILE A 226 -11.73 3.80 -11.20
N GLY A 227 -12.06 4.09 -12.45
CA GLY A 227 -12.95 3.27 -13.28
C GLY A 227 -13.18 3.86 -14.65
N HIS A 228 -14.12 3.30 -15.42
CA HIS A 228 -14.42 3.78 -16.78
C HIS A 228 -15.20 5.11 -16.80
N TYR A 229 -15.84 5.49 -15.71
CA TYR A 229 -16.61 6.72 -15.56
C TYR A 229 -16.68 7.16 -14.10
N ASP A 230 -17.08 8.41 -13.88
CA ASP A 230 -17.29 8.97 -12.56
C ASP A 230 -18.63 8.46 -11.99
N TYR A 231 -18.56 7.43 -11.16
CA TYR A 231 -19.74 6.80 -10.58
C TYR A 231 -20.11 7.32 -9.18
N LEU A 232 -19.35 8.27 -8.64
CA LEU A 232 -19.64 8.96 -7.37
C LEU A 232 -19.48 10.46 -7.52
N GLN A 233 -20.56 11.22 -7.36
CA GLN A 233 -20.58 12.68 -7.53
C GLN A 233 -19.64 13.44 -6.58
N ASP A 234 -19.45 12.93 -5.36
CA ASP A 234 -18.67 13.60 -4.31
C ASP A 234 -17.22 13.08 -4.24
N ALA A 235 -16.76 12.36 -5.26
CA ALA A 235 -15.43 11.80 -5.33
C ALA A 235 -14.60 12.43 -6.45
N TYR A 236 -13.28 12.40 -6.30
CA TYR A 236 -12.37 12.75 -7.40
C TYR A 236 -12.21 11.56 -8.34
N GLY A 237 -12.67 11.69 -9.56
CA GLY A 237 -12.68 10.60 -10.56
C GLY A 237 -11.40 10.54 -11.39
N LEU A 238 -10.75 9.39 -11.39
CA LEU A 238 -9.72 9.02 -12.37
C LEU A 238 -10.32 8.03 -13.36
N THR A 239 -10.51 8.47 -14.62
CA THR A 239 -11.16 7.64 -15.61
C THR A 239 -10.17 6.87 -16.48
N ILE A 240 -10.49 5.61 -16.75
CA ILE A 240 -9.82 4.74 -17.71
C ILE A 240 -10.69 4.66 -18.95
N PRO A 241 -10.19 4.96 -20.16
CA PRO A 241 -10.99 4.94 -21.39
C PRO A 241 -11.62 3.57 -21.64
N GLN A 242 -12.89 3.56 -22.06
CA GLN A 242 -13.62 2.34 -22.39
C GLN A 242 -13.22 1.78 -23.77
N GLY A 243 -13.40 0.47 -23.94
CA GLY A 243 -13.23 -0.21 -25.23
C GLY A 243 -11.78 -0.52 -25.56
N LEU A 244 -10.88 -0.41 -24.61
CA LEU A 244 -9.52 -0.91 -24.71
C LEU A 244 -9.48 -2.42 -24.40
N ASP A 245 -8.43 -3.09 -24.87
CA ASP A 245 -8.07 -4.41 -24.38
C ASP A 245 -7.67 -4.34 -22.89
N GLU A 246 -8.03 -5.36 -22.11
CA GLU A 246 -7.75 -5.45 -20.66
C GLU A 246 -6.27 -5.19 -20.33
N VAL A 247 -5.36 -5.62 -21.20
CA VAL A 247 -3.91 -5.39 -21.02
C VAL A 247 -3.60 -3.90 -20.99
N PHE A 248 -4.22 -3.11 -21.86
CA PHE A 248 -4.00 -1.66 -21.92
C PHE A 248 -4.70 -0.93 -20.77
N GLU A 249 -5.88 -1.38 -20.35
CA GLU A 249 -6.57 -0.86 -19.17
C GLU A 249 -5.70 -1.04 -17.92
N ASN A 250 -5.12 -2.23 -17.74
CA ASN A 250 -4.20 -2.54 -16.65
C ASN A 250 -2.92 -1.69 -16.70
N MET A 251 -2.38 -1.42 -17.91
CA MET A 251 -1.23 -0.53 -18.08
C MET A 251 -1.54 0.91 -17.66
N ILE A 252 -2.74 1.42 -17.99
CA ILE A 252 -3.17 2.76 -17.58
C ILE A 252 -3.38 2.82 -16.06
N LEU A 253 -3.98 1.80 -15.48
CA LEU A 253 -4.16 1.70 -14.05
C LEU A 253 -2.81 1.70 -13.31
N ASP A 254 -1.85 0.89 -13.76
CA ASP A 254 -0.49 0.89 -13.17
C ASP A 254 0.20 2.24 -13.37
N TYR A 255 0.00 2.89 -14.51
CA TYR A 255 0.52 4.24 -14.77
C TYR A 255 -0.02 5.24 -13.75
N TYR A 256 -1.32 5.27 -13.47
CA TYR A 256 -1.91 6.13 -12.45
C TYR A 256 -1.26 5.88 -11.07
N ILE A 257 -1.17 4.63 -10.65
CA ILE A 257 -0.58 4.25 -9.36
C ILE A 257 0.89 4.68 -9.27
N GLN A 258 1.67 4.46 -10.32
CA GLN A 258 3.09 4.84 -10.37
C GLN A 258 3.26 6.36 -10.34
N LYS A 259 2.46 7.10 -11.12
CA LYS A 259 2.52 8.57 -11.14
C LYS A 259 2.18 9.18 -9.78
N ILE A 260 1.13 8.69 -9.13
CA ILE A 260 0.78 9.11 -7.77
C ILE A 260 1.94 8.85 -6.81
N THR A 261 2.51 7.63 -6.85
CA THR A 261 3.62 7.24 -5.96
C THR A 261 4.84 8.13 -6.15
N TYR A 262 5.25 8.37 -7.41
CA TYR A 262 6.45 9.13 -7.70
C TYR A 262 6.29 10.61 -7.44
N TYR A 263 5.19 11.20 -7.87
CA TYR A 263 4.92 12.61 -7.60
C TYR A 263 4.80 12.89 -6.09
N TYR A 264 4.17 11.97 -5.35
CA TYR A 264 4.09 12.08 -3.90
C TYR A 264 5.49 12.07 -3.26
N ALA A 265 6.35 11.13 -3.67
CA ALA A 265 7.73 11.06 -3.18
C ALA A 265 8.52 12.34 -3.52
N GLU A 266 8.40 12.85 -4.75
CA GLU A 266 9.10 14.07 -5.18
C GLU A 266 8.69 15.31 -4.39
N LYS A 267 7.38 15.42 -4.10
CA LYS A 267 6.84 16.66 -3.53
C LYS A 267 6.89 16.70 -1.99
N TYR A 268 6.75 15.55 -1.33
CA TYR A 268 6.50 15.49 0.10
C TYR A 268 7.60 14.80 0.92
N LEU A 269 8.65 14.30 0.28
CA LEU A 269 9.81 13.68 0.93
C LEU A 269 11.11 14.41 0.63
#